data_6f13de04f63f009f4d0dac680ba11e9f
#
_entry.id   6f13de04f63f009f4d0dac680ba11e9f
#
_cell.length_a   1.000
_cell.length_b   1.000
_cell.length_c   1.000
_cell.angle_alpha   90.00
_cell.angle_beta   90.00
_cell.angle_gamma   90.00
#
_symmetry.space_group_name_H-M   'P 1'
#
loop_
_entity.id
_entity.type
_entity.pdbx_description
1 polymer ?
#
loop_
_entity_poly.entity_id
_entity_poly.type
_entity_poly.pdbx_seq_one_letter_code
_entity_poly.pdbx_strand_id
1 'polypeptide(L)'
;MREVSIKDVATKSGYGVGTVSRVLSGDKSVKDSTREKILKTIDELHYVRNVNGARLRTKHSGVIAIMVPIINHPFFAEFVEALEEEANQAGCSLLLITSQMNKEKEGEILLKIKQHEIDGAIFVTHYEHDEKELEGCPLVSIDRHLPGNVPLVTSDNYGSTMKALETFYAHGARRIGFVGTKPTVESEVSQRKKAYDDFIAEKNLPDLSKWEDVSHGQETKLVEAFLKEHPDLDAVFASNIMVAATVYALSIQNGKRFPEDLELISYDGTSQIWSGNPIDCVRQDIRLMAKLAFSTLQDLIEERECQPINIIPTTLILGKTSKAK
;
A
#
# COMPACT_ATOMS: atom_id res chain seq x y z
N MET A 1 -13.89 -39.52 -7.73
CA MET A 1 -14.83 -39.66 -6.59
C MET A 1 -15.86 -38.53 -6.73
N ARG A 2 -17.15 -38.83 -6.49
CA ARG A 2 -18.21 -37.80 -6.53
C ARG A 2 -18.03 -36.89 -5.31
N GLU A 3 -17.98 -35.58 -5.52
CA GLU A 3 -17.88 -34.58 -4.47
C GLU A 3 -19.15 -34.60 -3.59
N VAL A 4 -18.99 -34.64 -2.27
CA VAL A 4 -20.14 -34.64 -1.31
C VAL A 4 -20.80 -33.27 -1.35
N SER A 5 -22.09 -33.23 -1.53
CA SER A 5 -22.92 -32.03 -1.62
C SER A 5 -23.68 -31.74 -0.32
N ILE A 6 -24.19 -30.52 -0.15
CA ILE A 6 -25.06 -30.15 0.97
C ILE A 6 -26.34 -31.01 1.01
N LYS A 7 -26.81 -31.52 -0.14
CA LYS A 7 -27.92 -32.43 -0.25
C LYS A 7 -27.60 -33.80 0.37
N ASP A 8 -26.39 -34.29 0.23
CA ASP A 8 -25.94 -35.55 0.83
C ASP A 8 -25.89 -35.45 2.36
N VAL A 9 -25.41 -34.28 2.89
CA VAL A 9 -25.46 -33.98 4.34
C VAL A 9 -26.90 -33.91 4.84
N ALA A 10 -27.80 -33.24 4.13
CA ALA A 10 -29.21 -33.15 4.47
C ALA A 10 -29.86 -34.52 4.53
N THR A 11 -29.64 -35.34 3.53
CA THR A 11 -30.20 -36.73 3.46
C THR A 11 -29.68 -37.57 4.60
N LYS A 12 -28.36 -37.58 4.87
CA LYS A 12 -27.76 -38.43 5.91
C LYS A 12 -28.09 -37.93 7.33
N SER A 13 -28.17 -36.64 7.56
CA SER A 13 -28.49 -36.04 8.87
C SER A 13 -29.98 -36.14 9.21
N GLY A 14 -30.86 -36.31 8.19
CA GLY A 14 -32.32 -36.33 8.33
C GLY A 14 -32.94 -34.93 8.47
N TYR A 15 -32.22 -33.86 8.09
CA TYR A 15 -32.71 -32.49 8.13
C TYR A 15 -32.79 -31.88 6.74
N GLY A 16 -33.65 -30.87 6.57
CA GLY A 16 -33.74 -30.15 5.29
C GLY A 16 -32.48 -29.33 4.96
N VAL A 17 -32.21 -29.16 3.67
CA VAL A 17 -31.07 -28.37 3.17
C VAL A 17 -31.01 -26.96 3.78
N GLY A 18 -32.19 -26.33 4.01
CA GLY A 18 -32.26 -25.01 4.65
C GLY A 18 -31.79 -25.03 6.11
N THR A 19 -32.04 -26.12 6.87
CA THR A 19 -31.56 -26.28 8.24
C THR A 19 -30.06 -26.54 8.28
N VAL A 20 -29.54 -27.39 7.38
CA VAL A 20 -28.10 -27.62 7.21
C VAL A 20 -27.38 -26.32 6.85
N SER A 21 -27.94 -25.54 5.94
CA SER A 21 -27.38 -24.24 5.55
C SER A 21 -27.32 -23.24 6.71
N ARG A 22 -28.36 -23.19 7.56
CA ARG A 22 -28.37 -22.34 8.76
C ARG A 22 -27.32 -22.78 9.79
N VAL A 23 -27.15 -24.08 10.00
CA VAL A 23 -26.04 -24.58 10.85
C VAL A 23 -24.69 -24.17 10.33
N LEU A 24 -24.45 -24.33 9.02
CA LEU A 24 -23.21 -23.96 8.36
C LEU A 24 -22.93 -22.43 8.39
N SER A 25 -23.99 -21.60 8.46
CA SER A 25 -23.86 -20.14 8.59
C SER A 25 -23.75 -19.64 10.03
N GLY A 26 -23.77 -20.57 11.02
CA GLY A 26 -23.65 -20.18 12.43
C GLY A 26 -24.97 -19.63 13.04
N ASP A 27 -26.11 -19.75 12.35
CA ASP A 27 -27.41 -19.21 12.79
C ASP A 27 -27.76 -19.73 14.15
N LYS A 28 -27.88 -18.86 15.16
CA LYS A 28 -28.18 -19.19 16.57
C LYS A 28 -29.62 -19.65 16.78
N SER A 29 -30.49 -19.51 15.80
CA SER A 29 -31.88 -19.97 15.90
C SER A 29 -32.05 -21.50 15.84
N VAL A 30 -31.01 -22.22 15.40
CA VAL A 30 -31.01 -23.69 15.33
C VAL A 30 -30.67 -24.28 16.70
N LYS A 31 -31.56 -25.19 17.20
CA LYS A 31 -31.37 -25.87 18.47
C LYS A 31 -30.03 -26.63 18.52
N ASP A 32 -29.35 -26.61 19.67
CA ASP A 32 -28.03 -27.22 19.85
C ASP A 32 -27.98 -28.70 19.48
N SER A 33 -28.98 -29.48 19.89
CA SER A 33 -29.05 -30.90 19.53
C SER A 33 -29.19 -31.17 18.04
N THR A 34 -29.82 -30.26 17.28
CA THR A 34 -29.90 -30.32 15.83
C THR A 34 -28.56 -29.93 15.19
N ARG A 35 -27.91 -28.89 15.74
CA ARG A 35 -26.59 -28.43 15.33
C ARG A 35 -25.55 -29.52 15.47
N GLU A 36 -25.45 -30.15 16.65
CA GLU A 36 -24.51 -31.24 16.92
C GLU A 36 -24.66 -32.40 15.94
N LYS A 37 -25.92 -32.85 15.69
CA LYS A 37 -26.17 -33.94 14.76
C LYS A 37 -25.77 -33.63 13.33
N ILE A 38 -26.00 -32.39 12.88
CA ILE A 38 -25.59 -31.96 11.55
C ILE A 38 -24.06 -31.84 11.45
N LEU A 39 -23.39 -31.24 12.45
CA LEU A 39 -21.94 -31.13 12.49
C LEU A 39 -21.25 -32.50 12.49
N LYS A 40 -21.77 -33.44 13.26
CA LYS A 40 -21.28 -34.83 13.25
C LYS A 40 -21.41 -35.47 11.85
N THR A 41 -22.53 -35.24 11.16
CA THR A 41 -22.73 -35.74 9.79
C THR A 41 -21.79 -35.11 8.77
N ILE A 42 -21.48 -33.80 8.93
CA ILE A 42 -20.52 -33.09 8.11
C ILE A 42 -19.13 -33.72 8.26
N ASP A 43 -18.70 -33.98 9.49
CA ASP A 43 -17.42 -34.62 9.80
C ASP A 43 -17.34 -36.04 9.20
N GLU A 44 -18.37 -36.87 9.41
CA GLU A 44 -18.46 -38.23 8.89
C GLU A 44 -18.41 -38.30 7.35
N LEU A 45 -18.94 -37.29 6.68
CA LEU A 45 -18.95 -37.20 5.23
C LEU A 45 -17.72 -36.47 4.66
N HIS A 46 -16.86 -35.91 5.53
CA HIS A 46 -15.80 -35.00 5.15
C HIS A 46 -16.32 -33.88 4.21
N TYR A 47 -17.53 -33.39 4.51
CA TYR A 47 -18.14 -32.36 3.67
C TYR A 47 -17.44 -31.02 3.85
N VAL A 48 -16.90 -30.49 2.75
CA VAL A 48 -16.37 -29.13 2.70
C VAL A 48 -17.44 -28.21 2.10
N ARG A 49 -17.78 -27.15 2.83
CA ARG A 49 -18.78 -26.18 2.37
C ARG A 49 -18.32 -25.57 1.04
N ASN A 50 -19.13 -25.76 -0.01
CA ASN A 50 -18.92 -25.04 -1.26
C ASN A 50 -19.30 -23.56 -1.06
N VAL A 51 -18.29 -22.71 -0.95
CA VAL A 51 -18.45 -21.26 -0.70
C VAL A 51 -19.13 -20.56 -1.89
N ASN A 52 -18.96 -21.09 -3.11
CA ASN A 52 -19.52 -20.50 -4.33
C ASN A 52 -21.07 -20.45 -4.31
N GLY A 53 -21.72 -21.48 -3.75
CA GLY A 53 -23.17 -21.47 -3.58
C GLY A 53 -23.70 -20.46 -2.54
N ALA A 54 -22.90 -20.05 -1.59
CA ALA A 54 -23.24 -18.99 -0.64
C ALA A 54 -22.98 -17.60 -1.27
N ARG A 55 -21.90 -17.44 -1.99
CA ARG A 55 -21.51 -16.23 -2.73
C ARG A 55 -22.58 -15.79 -3.74
N LEU A 56 -23.15 -16.74 -4.52
CA LEU A 56 -24.27 -16.48 -5.44
C LEU A 56 -25.51 -15.87 -4.75
N ARG A 57 -25.68 -16.08 -3.45
CA ARG A 57 -26.84 -15.59 -2.70
C ARG A 57 -26.57 -14.23 -2.04
N THR A 58 -25.33 -13.95 -1.67
CA THR A 58 -24.93 -12.70 -0.99
C THR A 58 -24.44 -11.64 -1.97
N LYS A 59 -24.17 -11.99 -3.23
CA LYS A 59 -23.49 -11.16 -4.24
C LYS A 59 -22.07 -10.72 -3.86
N HIS A 60 -21.52 -11.22 -2.75
CA HIS A 60 -20.16 -10.92 -2.30
C HIS A 60 -19.31 -12.16 -2.30
N SER A 61 -18.10 -12.03 -2.85
CA SER A 61 -17.12 -13.11 -2.90
C SER A 61 -16.41 -13.31 -1.57
N GLY A 62 -16.35 -12.29 -0.73
CA GLY A 62 -15.52 -12.24 0.48
C GLY A 62 -14.03 -12.18 0.16
N VAL A 63 -13.67 -11.77 -1.06
CA VAL A 63 -12.29 -11.59 -1.50
C VAL A 63 -12.12 -10.15 -1.96
N ILE A 64 -11.10 -9.49 -1.45
CA ILE A 64 -10.62 -8.19 -1.95
C ILE A 64 -9.22 -8.36 -2.53
N ALA A 65 -8.85 -7.51 -3.47
CA ALA A 65 -7.50 -7.53 -4.04
C ALA A 65 -6.67 -6.34 -3.57
N ILE A 66 -5.38 -6.56 -3.40
CA ILE A 66 -4.36 -5.51 -3.35
C ILE A 66 -3.40 -5.69 -4.51
N MET A 67 -3.24 -4.64 -5.32
CA MET A 67 -2.24 -4.61 -6.36
C MET A 67 -1.15 -3.62 -6.01
N VAL A 68 0.09 -4.13 -5.97
CA VAL A 68 1.30 -3.34 -5.76
C VAL A 68 2.28 -3.57 -6.91
N PRO A 69 3.18 -2.63 -7.23
CA PRO A 69 4.16 -2.82 -8.30
C PRO A 69 5.07 -4.01 -8.04
N ILE A 70 5.59 -4.08 -6.84
CA ILE A 70 6.55 -5.09 -6.36
C ILE A 70 6.32 -5.33 -4.86
N ILE A 71 6.70 -6.50 -4.36
CA ILE A 71 6.54 -6.83 -2.93
C ILE A 71 7.82 -6.57 -2.11
N ASN A 72 8.98 -6.52 -2.73
CA ASN A 72 10.26 -6.37 -2.04
C ASN A 72 10.62 -4.91 -1.68
N HIS A 73 9.66 -4.01 -1.72
CA HIS A 73 9.82 -2.65 -1.22
C HIS A 73 9.26 -2.55 0.20
N PRO A 74 10.00 -2.02 1.19
CA PRO A 74 9.58 -2.00 2.60
C PRO A 74 8.18 -1.40 2.82
N PHE A 75 7.86 -0.30 2.16
CA PHE A 75 6.53 0.32 2.23
C PHE A 75 5.42 -0.63 1.78
N PHE A 76 5.57 -1.27 0.61
CA PHE A 76 4.53 -2.16 0.11
C PHE A 76 4.37 -3.41 0.97
N ALA A 77 5.48 -3.96 1.48
CA ALA A 77 5.44 -5.12 2.36
C ALA A 77 4.66 -4.82 3.65
N GLU A 78 4.97 -3.70 4.33
CA GLU A 78 4.28 -3.29 5.55
C GLU A 78 2.81 -2.93 5.29
N PHE A 79 2.53 -2.28 4.15
CA PHE A 79 1.16 -1.93 3.76
C PHE A 79 0.28 -3.17 3.50
N VAL A 80 0.82 -4.16 2.78
CA VAL A 80 0.12 -5.44 2.51
C VAL A 80 -0.13 -6.20 3.80
N GLU A 81 0.83 -6.27 4.73
CA GLU A 81 0.67 -6.91 6.04
C GLU A 81 -0.44 -6.22 6.85
N ALA A 82 -0.41 -4.89 6.94
CA ALA A 82 -1.43 -4.14 7.66
C ALA A 82 -2.83 -4.27 7.02
N LEU A 83 -2.91 -4.32 5.69
CA LEU A 83 -4.16 -4.51 4.98
C LEU A 83 -4.73 -5.94 5.18
N GLU A 84 -3.86 -6.94 5.24
CA GLU A 84 -4.23 -8.33 5.52
C GLU A 84 -4.83 -8.47 6.92
N GLU A 85 -4.26 -7.78 7.92
CA GLU A 85 -4.82 -7.73 9.27
C GLU A 85 -6.25 -7.15 9.27
N GLU A 86 -6.51 -6.05 8.56
CA GLU A 86 -7.85 -5.44 8.45
C GLU A 86 -8.84 -6.37 7.72
N ALA A 87 -8.41 -7.00 6.62
CA ALA A 87 -9.23 -7.95 5.87
C ALA A 87 -9.61 -9.16 6.72
N ASN A 88 -8.66 -9.73 7.47
CA ASN A 88 -8.91 -10.86 8.38
C ASN A 88 -9.92 -10.51 9.48
N GLN A 89 -9.80 -9.32 10.09
CA GLN A 89 -10.75 -8.87 11.12
C GLN A 89 -12.16 -8.74 10.58
N ALA A 90 -12.30 -8.36 9.30
CA ALA A 90 -13.59 -8.29 8.60
C ALA A 90 -14.08 -9.63 8.04
N GLY A 91 -13.31 -10.71 8.17
CA GLY A 91 -13.64 -12.02 7.60
C GLY A 91 -13.51 -12.11 6.09
N CYS A 92 -12.73 -11.21 5.48
CA CYS A 92 -12.40 -11.20 4.06
C CYS A 92 -11.06 -11.89 3.80
N SER A 93 -10.89 -12.42 2.58
CA SER A 93 -9.60 -12.92 2.10
C SER A 93 -8.91 -11.83 1.27
N LEU A 94 -7.62 -11.60 1.49
CA LEU A 94 -6.81 -10.68 0.69
C LEU A 94 -6.12 -11.44 -0.44
N LEU A 95 -6.34 -11.01 -1.69
CA LEU A 95 -5.63 -11.48 -2.88
C LEU A 95 -4.51 -10.49 -3.22
N LEU A 96 -3.26 -10.86 -2.95
CA LEU A 96 -2.09 -10.06 -3.32
C LEU A 96 -1.68 -10.32 -4.77
N ILE A 97 -1.52 -9.24 -5.53
CA ILE A 97 -1.06 -9.27 -6.91
C ILE A 97 0.06 -8.25 -7.09
N THR A 98 1.13 -8.65 -7.77
CA THR A 98 2.18 -7.72 -8.19
C THR A 98 2.03 -7.42 -9.68
N SER A 99 1.89 -6.14 -10.04
CA SER A 99 1.76 -5.74 -11.45
C SER A 99 3.05 -5.96 -12.22
N GLN A 100 4.21 -5.87 -11.57
CA GLN A 100 5.52 -6.00 -12.22
C GLN A 100 5.66 -5.07 -13.44
N MET A 101 5.07 -3.88 -13.37
CA MET A 101 5.02 -2.93 -14.47
C MET A 101 4.33 -3.51 -15.74
N ASN A 102 3.24 -4.29 -15.56
CA ASN A 102 2.43 -4.82 -16.64
C ASN A 102 0.97 -4.35 -16.48
N LYS A 103 0.50 -3.46 -17.39
CA LYS A 103 -0.86 -2.92 -17.41
C LYS A 103 -1.93 -3.99 -17.60
N GLU A 104 -1.64 -5.07 -18.35
CA GLU A 104 -2.61 -6.14 -18.61
C GLU A 104 -3.06 -6.82 -17.31
N LYS A 105 -2.17 -6.97 -16.33
CA LYS A 105 -2.51 -7.53 -15.02
C LYS A 105 -3.50 -6.66 -14.24
N GLU A 106 -3.44 -5.34 -14.39
CA GLU A 106 -4.41 -4.44 -13.79
C GLU A 106 -5.80 -4.64 -14.44
N GLY A 107 -5.85 -4.76 -15.76
CA GLY A 107 -7.08 -5.09 -16.50
C GLY A 107 -7.70 -6.43 -16.10
N GLU A 108 -6.88 -7.46 -15.82
CA GLU A 108 -7.38 -8.75 -15.33
C GLU A 108 -8.10 -8.63 -13.99
N ILE A 109 -7.61 -7.78 -13.08
CA ILE A 109 -8.28 -7.53 -11.80
C ILE A 109 -9.59 -6.81 -11.98
N LEU A 110 -9.63 -5.77 -12.81
CA LEU A 110 -10.87 -5.06 -13.12
C LEU A 110 -11.93 -6.02 -13.71
N LEU A 111 -11.51 -6.93 -14.58
CA LEU A 111 -12.39 -7.97 -15.11
C LEU A 111 -12.93 -8.90 -14.02
N LYS A 112 -12.07 -9.33 -13.07
CA LYS A 112 -12.48 -10.17 -11.94
C LYS A 112 -13.48 -9.49 -11.02
N ILE A 113 -13.36 -8.16 -10.81
CA ILE A 113 -14.35 -7.37 -10.07
C ILE A 113 -15.68 -7.39 -10.82
N LYS A 114 -15.67 -7.09 -12.12
CA LYS A 114 -16.88 -7.08 -12.98
C LYS A 114 -17.55 -8.48 -13.07
N GLN A 115 -16.78 -9.55 -12.90
CA GLN A 115 -17.27 -10.94 -12.85
C GLN A 115 -17.71 -11.38 -11.44
N HIS A 116 -17.63 -10.50 -10.44
CA HIS A 116 -17.91 -10.81 -9.02
C HIS A 116 -17.04 -11.94 -8.43
N GLU A 117 -15.85 -12.19 -8.99
CA GLU A 117 -14.86 -13.08 -8.40
C GLU A 117 -14.15 -12.41 -7.22
N ILE A 118 -14.04 -11.07 -7.26
CA ILE A 118 -13.47 -10.20 -6.23
C ILE A 118 -14.48 -9.09 -5.96
N ASP A 119 -14.64 -8.67 -4.71
CA ASP A 119 -15.61 -7.65 -4.33
C ASP A 119 -15.12 -6.23 -4.63
N GLY A 120 -13.81 -6.02 -4.64
CA GLY A 120 -13.17 -4.75 -4.95
C GLY A 120 -11.67 -4.83 -4.80
N ALA A 121 -10.97 -3.73 -5.09
CA ALA A 121 -9.51 -3.71 -5.00
C ALA A 121 -8.93 -2.39 -4.51
N ILE A 122 -7.71 -2.47 -3.96
CA ILE A 122 -6.86 -1.34 -3.62
C ILE A 122 -5.69 -1.34 -4.59
N PHE A 123 -5.45 -0.22 -5.28
CA PHE A 123 -4.44 -0.11 -6.33
C PHE A 123 -3.32 0.83 -5.96
N VAL A 124 -2.07 0.35 -6.11
CA VAL A 124 -0.87 1.18 -6.25
C VAL A 124 -0.43 1.06 -7.69
N THR A 125 -1.08 1.80 -8.59
CA THR A 125 -0.83 1.70 -10.04
C THR A 125 0.33 2.56 -10.51
N HIS A 126 0.92 2.17 -11.64
CA HIS A 126 1.89 2.96 -12.40
C HIS A 126 1.42 3.23 -13.84
N TYR A 127 0.14 2.99 -14.12
CA TYR A 127 -0.46 3.16 -15.44
C TYR A 127 -1.65 4.09 -15.40
N GLU A 128 -1.83 4.80 -16.49
CA GLU A 128 -3.07 5.54 -16.76
C GLU A 128 -4.17 4.58 -17.15
N HIS A 129 -5.38 4.85 -16.63
CA HIS A 129 -6.60 4.14 -16.96
C HIS A 129 -7.63 5.09 -17.55
N ASP A 130 -8.46 4.57 -18.44
CA ASP A 130 -9.64 5.28 -18.88
C ASP A 130 -10.76 5.13 -17.83
N GLU A 131 -11.57 6.18 -17.65
CA GLU A 131 -12.70 6.16 -16.70
C GLU A 131 -13.64 4.97 -16.96
N LYS A 132 -13.88 4.63 -18.22
CA LYS A 132 -14.70 3.47 -18.62
C LYS A 132 -14.13 2.12 -18.17
N GLU A 133 -12.82 1.99 -18.06
CA GLU A 133 -12.19 0.77 -17.56
C GLU A 133 -12.54 0.55 -16.10
N LEU A 134 -12.65 1.63 -15.31
CA LEU A 134 -12.87 1.62 -13.87
C LEU A 134 -14.36 1.62 -13.49
N GLU A 135 -15.24 1.94 -14.41
CA GLU A 135 -16.68 2.05 -14.16
C GLU A 135 -17.24 0.75 -13.58
N GLY A 136 -18.01 0.89 -12.49
CA GLY A 136 -18.63 -0.23 -11.78
C GLY A 136 -17.69 -1.09 -10.96
N CYS A 137 -16.42 -0.67 -10.78
CA CYS A 137 -15.45 -1.37 -9.95
C CYS A 137 -15.28 -0.63 -8.61
N PRO A 138 -15.59 -1.24 -7.43
CA PRO A 138 -15.17 -0.70 -6.15
C PRO A 138 -13.64 -0.68 -6.06
N LEU A 139 -13.06 0.52 -6.12
CA LEU A 139 -11.61 0.74 -6.14
C LEU A 139 -11.20 1.85 -5.19
N VAL A 140 -10.06 1.67 -4.52
CA VAL A 140 -9.36 2.71 -3.77
C VAL A 140 -7.94 2.81 -4.32
N SER A 141 -7.47 4.03 -4.55
CA SER A 141 -6.11 4.27 -5.02
C SER A 141 -5.21 4.74 -3.89
N ILE A 142 -3.94 4.33 -3.92
CA ILE A 142 -2.90 4.77 -3.02
C ILE A 142 -1.91 5.65 -3.79
N ASP A 143 -1.72 6.88 -3.32
CA ASP A 143 -0.78 7.87 -3.86
C ASP A 143 -0.96 8.23 -5.35
N ARG A 144 -1.91 7.65 -6.06
CA ARG A 144 -2.12 7.84 -7.50
C ARG A 144 -3.52 8.36 -7.79
N HIS A 145 -3.61 9.40 -8.61
CA HIS A 145 -4.89 9.86 -9.10
C HIS A 145 -5.39 8.95 -10.20
N LEU A 146 -6.55 8.34 -9.98
CA LEU A 146 -7.27 7.58 -11.00
C LEU A 146 -8.49 8.37 -11.49
N PRO A 147 -8.87 8.24 -12.78
CA PRO A 147 -10.01 8.95 -13.32
C PRO A 147 -11.35 8.49 -12.69
N GLY A 148 -12.37 9.30 -12.86
CA GLY A 148 -13.67 9.07 -12.22
C GLY A 148 -13.65 9.46 -10.74
N ASN A 149 -14.52 8.86 -9.96
CA ASN A 149 -14.65 9.13 -8.53
C ASN A 149 -13.91 8.09 -7.67
N VAL A 150 -12.74 7.59 -8.12
CA VAL A 150 -11.95 6.64 -7.34
C VAL A 150 -11.32 7.35 -6.14
N PRO A 151 -11.66 6.97 -4.89
CA PRO A 151 -11.08 7.58 -3.71
C PRO A 151 -9.58 7.36 -3.63
N LEU A 152 -8.89 8.39 -3.14
CA LEU A 152 -7.45 8.41 -2.94
C LEU A 152 -7.12 8.37 -1.44
N VAL A 153 -6.19 7.52 -1.07
CA VAL A 153 -5.54 7.54 0.26
C VAL A 153 -4.06 7.83 0.06
N THR A 154 -3.55 8.85 0.73
CA THR A 154 -2.16 9.30 0.58
C THR A 154 -1.65 9.90 1.89
N SER A 155 -0.35 10.14 1.96
CA SER A 155 0.28 10.87 3.07
C SER A 155 0.46 12.36 2.72
N ASP A 156 0.72 13.19 3.73
CA ASP A 156 1.14 14.58 3.54
C ASP A 156 2.55 14.64 2.93
N ASN A 157 2.62 14.41 1.62
CA ASN A 157 3.88 14.39 0.88
C ASN A 157 4.56 15.77 0.84
N TYR A 158 3.78 16.84 0.64
CA TYR A 158 4.31 18.19 0.53
C TYR A 158 4.78 18.75 1.87
N GLY A 159 3.89 18.82 2.87
CA GLY A 159 4.20 19.43 4.17
C GLY A 159 5.30 18.69 4.93
N SER A 160 5.34 17.37 4.80
CA SER A 160 6.39 16.54 5.40
C SER A 160 7.76 16.76 4.79
N THR A 161 7.82 16.91 3.46
CA THR A 161 9.08 17.24 2.77
C THR A 161 9.55 18.62 3.14
N MET A 162 8.66 19.62 3.16
CA MET A 162 8.99 20.97 3.63
C MET A 162 9.62 20.95 5.04
N LYS A 163 9.01 20.20 5.96
CA LYS A 163 9.56 20.03 7.32
C LYS A 163 10.97 19.46 7.36
N ALA A 164 11.24 18.45 6.55
CA ALA A 164 12.57 17.85 6.45
C ALA A 164 13.60 18.85 5.90
N LEU A 165 13.24 19.60 4.86
CA LEU A 165 14.11 20.62 4.25
C LEU A 165 14.36 21.80 5.20
N GLU A 166 13.33 22.25 5.93
CA GLU A 166 13.47 23.26 6.99
C GLU A 166 14.43 22.79 8.10
N THR A 167 14.40 21.51 8.43
CA THR A 167 15.33 20.93 9.42
C THR A 167 16.76 21.05 8.94
N PHE A 168 17.08 20.65 7.70
CA PHE A 168 18.41 20.83 7.12
C PHE A 168 18.86 22.30 7.10
N TYR A 169 17.95 23.19 6.69
CA TYR A 169 18.26 24.62 6.61
C TYR A 169 18.54 25.22 8.00
N ALA A 170 17.80 24.80 9.02
CA ALA A 170 18.01 25.21 10.42
C ALA A 170 19.35 24.68 10.98
N HIS A 171 19.85 23.56 10.51
CA HIS A 171 21.18 23.01 10.82
C HIS A 171 22.31 23.72 10.08
N GLY A 172 22.00 24.71 9.23
CA GLY A 172 22.97 25.49 8.47
C GLY A 172 23.27 24.95 7.06
N ALA A 173 22.60 23.88 6.61
CA ALA A 173 22.77 23.39 5.25
C ALA A 173 22.28 24.43 4.23
N ARG A 174 23.04 24.60 3.16
CA ARG A 174 22.72 25.53 2.04
C ARG A 174 22.81 24.83 0.68
N ARG A 175 23.57 23.76 0.58
CA ARG A 175 23.69 22.89 -0.57
C ARG A 175 22.88 21.62 -0.31
N ILE A 176 21.55 21.76 -0.42
CA ILE A 176 20.57 20.70 -0.13
C ILE A 176 20.21 20.03 -1.45
N GLY A 177 20.53 18.76 -1.58
CA GLY A 177 20.17 17.95 -2.74
C GLY A 177 18.86 17.20 -2.58
N PHE A 178 18.20 16.94 -3.71
CA PHE A 178 17.03 16.06 -3.80
C PHE A 178 17.30 14.96 -4.80
N VAL A 179 17.14 13.72 -4.43
CA VAL A 179 17.30 12.58 -5.35
C VAL A 179 16.16 11.58 -5.24
N GLY A 180 15.69 11.11 -6.39
CA GLY A 180 14.60 10.15 -6.42
C GLY A 180 14.12 9.75 -7.79
N THR A 181 13.17 8.82 -7.81
CA THR A 181 12.56 8.31 -9.03
C THR A 181 11.25 9.05 -9.34
N LYS A 182 11.14 9.52 -10.58
CA LYS A 182 9.95 10.24 -11.06
C LYS A 182 8.81 9.23 -11.34
N PRO A 183 7.59 9.45 -10.82
CA PRO A 183 6.44 8.63 -11.19
C PRO A 183 6.10 8.79 -12.68
N THR A 184 5.64 7.71 -13.29
CA THR A 184 5.20 7.68 -14.70
C THR A 184 3.78 8.22 -14.89
N VAL A 185 2.98 8.29 -13.82
CA VAL A 185 1.61 8.77 -13.80
C VAL A 185 1.43 9.88 -12.77
N GLU A 186 0.34 10.62 -12.82
CA GLU A 186 0.01 11.64 -11.83
C GLU A 186 -0.07 11.03 -10.43
N SER A 187 0.70 11.60 -9.51
CA SER A 187 0.91 11.01 -8.19
C SER A 187 1.21 12.05 -7.14
N GLU A 188 0.65 11.84 -5.95
CA GLU A 188 0.97 12.62 -4.75
C GLU A 188 2.45 12.52 -4.34
N VAL A 189 3.16 11.47 -4.76
CA VAL A 189 4.62 11.36 -4.57
C VAL A 189 5.37 12.52 -5.25
N SER A 190 4.84 13.08 -6.35
CA SER A 190 5.42 14.24 -7.03
C SER A 190 5.39 15.52 -6.17
N GLN A 191 4.52 15.57 -5.16
CA GLN A 191 4.47 16.68 -4.21
C GLN A 191 5.75 16.79 -3.37
N ARG A 192 6.52 15.69 -3.21
CA ARG A 192 7.84 15.70 -2.57
C ARG A 192 8.82 16.57 -3.36
N LYS A 193 8.85 16.38 -4.70
CA LYS A 193 9.72 17.20 -5.58
C LYS A 193 9.23 18.63 -5.65
N LYS A 194 7.91 18.84 -5.74
CA LYS A 194 7.33 20.17 -5.72
C LYS A 194 7.70 20.95 -4.44
N ALA A 195 7.61 20.30 -3.26
CA ALA A 195 8.00 20.92 -2.01
C ALA A 195 9.50 21.33 -2.02
N TYR A 196 10.36 20.49 -2.58
CA TYR A 196 11.77 20.84 -2.75
C TYR A 196 11.94 22.06 -3.65
N ASP A 197 11.30 22.09 -4.82
CA ASP A 197 11.38 23.20 -5.76
C ASP A 197 10.92 24.54 -5.15
N ASP A 198 9.77 24.50 -4.47
CA ASP A 198 9.21 25.67 -3.79
C ASP A 198 10.15 26.14 -2.66
N PHE A 199 10.73 25.20 -1.90
CA PHE A 199 11.64 25.51 -0.80
C PHE A 199 12.94 26.16 -1.28
N ILE A 200 13.61 25.60 -2.29
CA ILE A 200 14.87 26.18 -2.80
C ILE A 200 14.61 27.54 -3.44
N ALA A 201 13.47 27.74 -4.10
CA ALA A 201 13.10 29.03 -4.65
C ALA A 201 12.84 30.07 -3.54
N GLU A 202 12.10 29.72 -2.47
CA GLU A 202 11.85 30.59 -1.33
C GLU A 202 13.13 31.00 -0.61
N LYS A 203 14.06 30.06 -0.40
CA LYS A 203 15.32 30.30 0.30
C LYS A 203 16.44 30.80 -0.60
N ASN A 204 16.16 30.98 -1.90
CA ASN A 204 17.14 31.38 -2.92
C ASN A 204 18.39 30.48 -2.92
N LEU A 205 18.17 29.15 -2.87
CA LEU A 205 19.19 28.11 -2.90
C LEU A 205 19.37 27.55 -4.34
N PRO A 206 20.54 26.94 -4.66
CA PRO A 206 20.72 26.29 -5.94
C PRO A 206 19.85 25.04 -6.08
N ASP A 207 19.34 24.77 -7.29
CA ASP A 207 18.74 23.48 -7.60
C ASP A 207 19.83 22.42 -7.75
N LEU A 208 19.85 21.47 -6.81
CA LEU A 208 20.75 20.33 -6.76
C LEU A 208 19.94 19.04 -6.78
N SER A 209 18.95 18.97 -7.67
CA SER A 209 18.07 17.81 -7.75
C SER A 209 18.42 16.87 -8.89
N LYS A 210 18.15 15.58 -8.68
CA LYS A 210 18.13 14.56 -9.73
C LYS A 210 16.85 13.74 -9.58
N TRP A 211 15.92 13.99 -10.51
CA TRP A 211 14.57 13.43 -10.49
C TRP A 211 14.26 12.85 -11.86
N GLU A 212 14.45 11.54 -12.02
CA GLU A 212 14.39 10.86 -13.31
C GLU A 212 13.47 9.63 -13.23
N ASP A 213 12.83 9.30 -14.34
CA ASP A 213 12.15 8.02 -14.50
C ASP A 213 13.21 6.94 -14.73
N VAL A 214 13.38 6.08 -13.74
CA VAL A 214 14.30 4.96 -13.80
C VAL A 214 13.59 3.67 -13.46
N SER A 215 13.92 2.61 -14.19
CA SER A 215 13.38 1.28 -13.89
C SER A 215 13.82 0.80 -12.51
N HIS A 216 12.96 0.05 -11.84
CA HIS A 216 13.30 -0.57 -10.55
C HIS A 216 14.61 -1.37 -10.64
N GLY A 217 15.49 -1.16 -9.67
CA GLY A 217 16.85 -1.74 -9.64
C GLY A 217 17.92 -0.89 -10.34
N GLN A 218 17.57 0.25 -10.95
CA GLN A 218 18.53 1.19 -11.54
C GLN A 218 18.85 2.38 -10.62
N GLU A 219 18.29 2.41 -9.41
CA GLU A 219 18.45 3.49 -8.43
C GLU A 219 19.93 3.75 -8.09
N THR A 220 20.77 2.70 -8.10
CA THR A 220 22.21 2.85 -7.84
C THR A 220 22.87 3.78 -8.85
N LYS A 221 22.59 3.61 -10.16
CA LYS A 221 23.18 4.48 -11.20
C LYS A 221 22.70 5.92 -11.09
N LEU A 222 21.43 6.12 -10.75
CA LEU A 222 20.86 7.44 -10.51
C LEU A 222 21.61 8.15 -9.39
N VAL A 223 21.81 7.46 -8.25
CA VAL A 223 22.47 8.01 -7.07
C VAL A 223 23.97 8.24 -7.32
N GLU A 224 24.65 7.31 -8.00
CA GLU A 224 26.06 7.49 -8.40
C GLU A 224 26.26 8.76 -9.24
N ALA A 225 25.41 8.95 -10.25
CA ALA A 225 25.45 10.15 -11.09
C ALA A 225 25.15 11.41 -10.26
N PHE A 226 24.13 11.38 -9.40
CA PHE A 226 23.78 12.49 -8.52
C PHE A 226 24.93 12.91 -7.59
N LEU A 227 25.56 11.95 -6.88
CA LEU A 227 26.66 12.24 -5.97
C LEU A 227 27.91 12.73 -6.71
N LYS A 228 28.15 12.27 -7.94
CA LYS A 228 29.24 12.73 -8.79
C LYS A 228 29.00 14.14 -9.30
N GLU A 229 27.79 14.51 -9.67
CA GLU A 229 27.41 15.85 -10.12
C GLU A 229 27.47 16.86 -8.97
N HIS A 230 27.24 16.42 -7.73
CA HIS A 230 27.17 17.28 -6.55
C HIS A 230 28.08 16.78 -5.42
N PRO A 231 29.42 16.90 -5.53
CA PRO A 231 30.33 16.33 -4.52
C PRO A 231 30.38 17.08 -3.19
N ASP A 232 29.87 18.30 -3.14
CA ASP A 232 29.92 19.23 -2.03
C ASP A 232 28.56 19.53 -1.38
N LEU A 233 27.65 18.53 -1.36
CA LEU A 233 26.38 18.60 -0.66
C LEU A 233 26.56 18.69 0.86
N ASP A 234 25.74 19.55 1.50
CA ASP A 234 25.59 19.61 2.95
C ASP A 234 24.55 18.61 3.45
N ALA A 235 23.47 18.41 2.66
CA ALA A 235 22.37 17.55 2.99
C ALA A 235 21.72 16.94 1.76
N VAL A 236 21.10 15.77 1.91
CA VAL A 236 20.31 15.08 0.88
C VAL A 236 18.95 14.68 1.43
N PHE A 237 17.90 15.07 0.71
CA PHE A 237 16.56 14.49 0.87
C PHE A 237 16.35 13.44 -0.21
N ALA A 238 16.16 12.20 0.20
CA ALA A 238 15.89 11.08 -0.69
C ALA A 238 14.38 10.79 -0.76
N SER A 239 13.85 10.65 -1.97
CA SER A 239 12.41 10.53 -2.21
C SER A 239 11.79 9.25 -1.64
N ASN A 240 12.59 8.23 -1.35
CA ASN A 240 12.17 6.98 -0.70
C ASN A 240 13.36 6.29 -0.03
N ILE A 241 13.05 5.27 0.79
CA ILE A 241 14.04 4.55 1.60
C ILE A 241 15.07 3.78 0.77
N MET A 242 14.72 3.26 -0.41
CA MET A 242 15.65 2.51 -1.26
C MET A 242 16.73 3.44 -1.85
N VAL A 243 16.30 4.62 -2.31
CA VAL A 243 17.20 5.67 -2.77
C VAL A 243 18.10 6.15 -1.61
N ALA A 244 17.53 6.39 -0.44
CA ALA A 244 18.28 6.81 0.74
C ALA A 244 19.32 5.77 1.18
N ALA A 245 18.97 4.50 1.20
CA ALA A 245 19.92 3.43 1.52
C ALA A 245 21.10 3.40 0.56
N THR A 246 20.85 3.68 -0.73
CA THR A 246 21.87 3.76 -1.76
C THR A 246 22.77 5.01 -1.54
N VAL A 247 22.17 6.18 -1.26
CA VAL A 247 22.92 7.41 -0.91
C VAL A 247 23.81 7.15 0.30
N TYR A 248 23.26 6.53 1.35
CA TYR A 248 24.00 6.22 2.57
C TYR A 248 25.20 5.31 2.29
N ALA A 249 24.96 4.17 1.60
CA ALA A 249 26.00 3.20 1.31
C ALA A 249 27.13 3.79 0.46
N LEU A 250 26.81 4.49 -0.63
CA LEU A 250 27.81 5.10 -1.53
C LEU A 250 28.56 6.26 -0.85
N SER A 251 27.91 7.05 -0.02
CA SER A 251 28.56 8.14 0.72
C SER A 251 29.55 7.60 1.74
N ILE A 252 29.22 6.53 2.50
CA ILE A 252 30.14 5.86 3.40
C ILE A 252 31.34 5.27 2.63
N GLN A 253 31.10 4.61 1.49
CA GLN A 253 32.19 4.09 0.64
C GLN A 253 33.13 5.19 0.15
N ASN A 254 32.62 6.40 -0.06
CA ASN A 254 33.41 7.58 -0.42
C ASN A 254 34.00 8.34 0.79
N GLY A 255 33.94 7.74 1.99
CA GLY A 255 34.57 8.27 3.20
C GLY A 255 33.78 9.40 3.88
N LYS A 256 32.53 9.65 3.50
CA LYS A 256 31.67 10.63 4.19
C LYS A 256 31.13 10.06 5.49
N ARG A 257 31.04 10.90 6.51
CA ARG A 257 30.41 10.57 7.80
C ARG A 257 29.07 11.26 7.92
N PHE A 258 28.13 10.59 8.55
CA PHE A 258 26.82 11.14 8.89
C PHE A 258 26.74 11.39 10.39
N PRO A 259 26.22 12.53 10.84
CA PRO A 259 25.79 13.72 10.05
C PRO A 259 26.89 14.75 9.80
N GLU A 260 28.18 14.45 10.14
CA GLU A 260 29.25 15.44 10.21
C GLU A 260 29.58 16.03 8.82
N ASP A 261 29.73 15.17 7.81
CA ASP A 261 30.15 15.54 6.46
C ASP A 261 28.96 15.66 5.48
N LEU A 262 27.84 14.99 5.79
CA LEU A 262 26.61 14.98 5.01
C LEU A 262 25.42 14.64 5.89
N GLU A 263 24.34 15.40 5.77
CA GLU A 263 23.06 15.03 6.38
C GLU A 263 22.18 14.28 5.39
N LEU A 264 21.37 13.32 5.88
CA LEU A 264 20.46 12.53 5.04
C LEU A 264 19.12 12.34 5.76
N ILE A 265 18.03 12.69 5.07
CA ILE A 265 16.65 12.33 5.47
C ILE A 265 15.98 11.63 4.29
N SER A 266 15.32 10.52 4.57
CA SER A 266 14.54 9.74 3.62
C SER A 266 13.05 10.04 3.73
N TYR A 267 12.30 9.89 2.65
CA TYR A 267 10.87 9.56 2.77
C TYR A 267 10.71 8.03 2.93
N ASP A 268 9.51 7.54 3.31
CA ASP A 268 9.18 6.12 3.49
C ASP A 268 9.94 5.41 4.64
N GLY A 269 10.04 6.06 5.80
CA GLY A 269 10.46 5.33 7.00
C GLY A 269 9.42 4.29 7.41
N THR A 270 9.84 3.04 7.59
CA THR A 270 8.98 1.95 8.04
C THR A 270 9.20 1.62 9.52
N SER A 271 8.17 1.05 10.18
CA SER A 271 8.17 0.89 11.64
C SER A 271 8.97 -0.32 12.12
N GLN A 272 9.10 -1.38 11.32
CA GLN A 272 9.53 -2.69 11.82
C GLN A 272 10.80 -3.25 11.20
N ILE A 273 11.03 -3.06 9.90
CA ILE A 273 12.08 -3.80 9.18
C ILE A 273 13.50 -3.32 9.53
N TRP A 274 13.63 -2.15 10.15
CA TRP A 274 14.91 -1.47 10.29
C TRP A 274 15.20 -0.97 11.70
N SER A 275 14.97 -1.78 12.72
CA SER A 275 15.37 -1.42 14.11
C SER A 275 16.87 -1.06 14.23
N GLY A 276 17.68 -1.39 13.23
CA GLY A 276 19.09 -0.99 13.09
C GLY A 276 19.37 0.04 12.00
N ASN A 277 18.34 0.53 11.26
CA ASN A 277 18.55 1.52 10.20
C ASN A 277 19.00 2.86 10.79
N PRO A 278 20.16 3.39 10.39
CA PRO A 278 20.63 4.68 10.88
C PRO A 278 19.97 5.88 10.20
N ILE A 279 19.21 5.68 9.12
CA ILE A 279 18.71 6.77 8.26
C ILE A 279 17.51 7.45 8.89
N ASP A 280 17.61 8.75 9.08
CA ASP A 280 16.52 9.60 9.52
C ASP A 280 15.44 9.68 8.42
N CYS A 281 14.18 9.79 8.81
CA CYS A 281 13.12 9.63 7.84
C CYS A 281 11.82 10.37 8.18
N VAL A 282 11.08 10.69 7.13
CA VAL A 282 9.64 10.94 7.18
C VAL A 282 8.93 9.59 7.21
N ARG A 283 8.37 9.23 8.39
CA ARG A 283 7.64 7.98 8.58
C ARG A 283 6.17 8.19 8.31
N GLN A 284 5.62 7.36 7.43
CA GLN A 284 4.19 7.28 7.16
C GLN A 284 3.49 6.41 8.21
N ASP A 285 2.25 6.74 8.56
CA ASP A 285 1.41 5.84 9.36
C ASP A 285 0.73 4.82 8.45
N ILE A 286 1.51 3.79 8.09
CA ILE A 286 1.10 2.75 7.14
C ILE A 286 -0.12 1.96 7.66
N ARG A 287 -0.21 1.73 8.97
CA ARG A 287 -1.37 1.05 9.57
C ARG A 287 -2.66 1.87 9.45
N LEU A 288 -2.58 3.17 9.70
CA LEU A 288 -3.73 4.06 9.49
C LEU A 288 -4.10 4.14 7.99
N MET A 289 -3.09 4.16 7.11
CA MET A 289 -3.30 4.14 5.66
C MET A 289 -4.05 2.88 5.22
N ALA A 290 -3.61 1.70 5.66
CA ALA A 290 -4.25 0.43 5.36
C ALA A 290 -5.70 0.37 5.88
N LYS A 291 -5.91 0.80 7.13
CA LYS A 291 -7.23 0.88 7.74
C LYS A 291 -8.19 1.78 6.96
N LEU A 292 -7.75 2.99 6.60
CA LEU A 292 -8.58 3.91 5.83
C LEU A 292 -8.84 3.40 4.41
N ALA A 293 -7.84 2.84 3.74
CA ALA A 293 -8.02 2.23 2.43
C ALA A 293 -9.03 1.08 2.47
N PHE A 294 -8.92 0.21 3.47
CA PHE A 294 -9.84 -0.91 3.65
C PHE A 294 -11.27 -0.43 3.97
N SER A 295 -11.44 0.48 4.94
CA SER A 295 -12.77 0.99 5.30
C SER A 295 -13.43 1.75 4.13
N THR A 296 -12.66 2.53 3.37
CA THR A 296 -13.16 3.23 2.18
C THR A 296 -13.58 2.21 1.09
N LEU A 297 -12.81 1.13 0.91
CA LEU A 297 -13.20 0.07 -0.03
C LEU A 297 -14.50 -0.63 0.42
N GLN A 298 -14.66 -0.92 1.71
CA GLN A 298 -15.90 -1.48 2.24
C GLN A 298 -17.10 -0.55 2.02
N ASP A 299 -16.94 0.77 2.22
CA ASP A 299 -17.98 1.74 1.94
C ASP A 299 -18.41 1.70 0.48
N LEU A 300 -17.45 1.63 -0.46
CA LEU A 300 -17.75 1.49 -1.89
C LEU A 300 -18.46 0.17 -2.23
N ILE A 301 -18.03 -0.95 -1.64
CA ILE A 301 -18.67 -2.26 -1.87
C ILE A 301 -20.12 -2.26 -1.36
N GLU A 302 -20.40 -1.54 -0.29
CA GLU A 302 -21.73 -1.39 0.31
C GLU A 302 -22.50 -0.18 -0.24
N GLU A 303 -22.02 0.45 -1.31
CA GLU A 303 -22.62 1.62 -1.98
C GLU A 303 -22.85 2.80 -1.01
N ARG A 304 -21.97 2.97 -0.01
CA ARG A 304 -21.99 4.11 0.93
C ARG A 304 -21.14 5.26 0.41
N GLU A 305 -21.48 6.47 0.85
CA GLU A 305 -20.63 7.65 0.57
C GLU A 305 -19.30 7.56 1.32
N CYS A 306 -18.22 7.94 0.64
CA CYS A 306 -16.87 7.99 1.22
C CYS A 306 -16.16 9.30 0.85
N GLN A 307 -15.11 9.64 1.59
CA GLN A 307 -14.29 10.81 1.30
C GLN A 307 -13.48 10.57 0.02
N PRO A 308 -13.46 11.53 -0.92
CA PRO A 308 -12.73 11.37 -2.17
C PRO A 308 -11.21 11.36 -1.99
N ILE A 309 -10.69 12.06 -0.98
CA ILE A 309 -9.26 12.13 -0.67
C ILE A 309 -9.06 12.05 0.85
N ASN A 310 -8.21 11.12 1.27
CA ASN A 310 -7.77 10.95 2.65
C ASN A 310 -6.27 11.22 2.74
N ILE A 311 -5.87 12.32 3.39
CA ILE A 311 -4.47 12.68 3.61
C ILE A 311 -4.07 12.33 5.03
N ILE A 312 -3.08 11.47 5.18
CA ILE A 312 -2.61 10.94 6.45
C ILE A 312 -1.38 11.73 6.93
N PRO A 313 -1.37 12.19 8.18
CA PRO A 313 -0.20 12.86 8.73
C PRO A 313 0.99 11.91 8.84
N THR A 314 2.20 12.46 8.77
CA THR A 314 3.45 11.73 8.92
C THR A 314 4.21 12.18 10.16
N THR A 315 5.26 11.45 10.52
CA THR A 315 6.16 11.79 11.62
C THR A 315 7.59 11.88 11.14
N LEU A 316 8.27 13.00 11.39
CA LEU A 316 9.70 13.14 11.13
C LEU A 316 10.49 12.51 12.29
N ILE A 317 11.28 11.48 11.97
CA ILE A 317 12.14 10.74 12.90
C ILE A 317 13.58 11.13 12.63
N LEU A 318 14.23 11.73 13.61
CA LEU A 318 15.60 12.21 13.53
C LEU A 318 16.49 11.53 14.59
N GLY A 319 17.79 11.50 14.35
CA GLY A 319 18.72 11.09 15.39
C GLY A 319 20.05 10.48 14.99
N LYS A 320 20.28 10.12 13.72
CA LYS A 320 21.52 9.45 13.31
C LYS A 320 22.19 10.02 12.07
N THR A 321 21.42 10.36 11.04
CA THR A 321 21.95 10.89 9.79
C THR A 321 21.69 12.36 9.58
N SER A 322 21.01 13.03 10.51
CA SER A 322 20.91 14.48 10.59
C SER A 322 21.41 14.98 11.95
N LYS A 323 21.84 16.24 12.00
CA LYS A 323 22.34 16.85 13.25
C LYS A 323 21.23 16.90 14.30
N ALA A 324 21.59 16.65 15.56
CA ALA A 324 20.69 16.90 16.68
C ALA A 324 20.46 18.42 16.84
N LYS A 325 19.25 18.80 17.24
CA LYS A 325 18.94 20.20 17.60
C LYS A 325 19.77 20.64 18.78
#